data_5db75451dd4be21cef0776b7f213dbea
#
_entry.id   5db75451dd4be21cef0776b7f213dbea
#
_cell.length_a   1.000
_cell.length_b   1.000
_cell.length_c   1.000
_cell.angle_alpha   90.00
_cell.angle_beta   90.00
_cell.angle_gamma   90.00
#
_symmetry.space_group_name_H-M   'P 1'
#
loop_
_entity.id
_entity.type
_entity.pdbx_description
1 polymer ?
#
loop_
_entity_poly.entity_id
_entity_poly.type
_entity_poly.pdbx_seq_one_letter_code
_entity_poly.pdbx_strand_id
1 'polypeptide(L)'
;MPVRLIMTACLAAMLFCRAMAGQGVPSGNGFVGSTVCKACHPDVSLNFYKNPHYRSVAAADQPPEKTGCESCHGPGKQHVEARGGKATIVAFSQLGAKEVLDNCLRCHANTMSRANIRRSEHTSNDVVCNQCHSIHKPSSPKFLLARKQTELCESCHAPVRAQFNMPVKHRVHEGFMNCTDCHNPHGTNSPTWRMGVRPRLVGQSADGEEPCLRCHQDKRGPFAFEHPAVRVDGCESCHAPHGSTNARLLKRPVVFTLCLECHNGAGNFGRQGDGIVTQNASHNMADPRYRSCTTCHVRIHGSNASAQFLR
;
A
#
# COMPACT_ATOMS: atom_id res chain seq x y z
N MET A 1 -35.05 64.89 -26.04
CA MET A 1 -34.95 63.46 -26.33
C MET A 1 -33.75 62.87 -25.65
N PRO A 2 -33.82 62.54 -24.35
CA PRO A 2 -32.97 61.45 -23.88
C PRO A 2 -33.56 60.52 -22.76
N VAL A 3 -34.89 60.48 -22.61
CA VAL A 3 -35.51 59.74 -21.49
C VAL A 3 -35.85 58.24 -21.87
N ARG A 4 -35.90 57.96 -23.17
CA ARG A 4 -36.25 56.59 -23.63
C ARG A 4 -35.06 55.56 -23.62
N LEU A 5 -33.80 55.98 -23.48
CA LEU A 5 -32.63 55.10 -23.53
C LEU A 5 -32.25 54.51 -22.15
N ILE A 6 -32.71 55.15 -21.06
CA ILE A 6 -32.35 54.71 -19.69
C ILE A 6 -33.28 53.58 -19.18
N MET A 7 -34.52 53.53 -19.64
CA MET A 7 -35.44 52.46 -19.20
C MET A 7 -35.16 51.10 -19.81
N THR A 8 -34.54 51.03 -20.99
CA THR A 8 -34.19 49.72 -21.64
C THR A 8 -32.98 49.06 -21.02
N ALA A 9 -32.05 49.85 -20.46
CA ALA A 9 -30.84 49.28 -19.78
C ALA A 9 -31.15 48.63 -18.42
N CYS A 10 -32.14 49.18 -17.67
CA CYS A 10 -32.52 48.61 -16.38
C CYS A 10 -33.34 47.34 -16.49
N LEU A 11 -34.10 47.12 -17.55
CA LEU A 11 -34.86 45.89 -17.78
C LEU A 11 -33.94 44.72 -18.19
N ALA A 12 -32.84 44.97 -18.94
CA ALA A 12 -31.86 43.95 -19.31
C ALA A 12 -31.01 43.49 -18.12
N ALA A 13 -30.71 44.41 -17.18
CA ALA A 13 -29.97 44.05 -15.95
C ALA A 13 -30.78 43.17 -14.98
N MET A 14 -32.12 43.36 -14.93
CA MET A 14 -32.98 42.53 -14.07
C MET A 14 -33.25 41.12 -14.66
N LEU A 15 -33.09 40.91 -15.96
CA LEU A 15 -33.23 39.59 -16.60
C LEU A 15 -31.96 38.76 -16.43
N PHE A 16 -30.78 39.36 -16.28
CA PHE A 16 -29.51 38.61 -16.07
C PHE A 16 -29.31 38.18 -14.61
N CYS A 17 -30.00 38.77 -13.64
CA CYS A 17 -29.88 38.41 -12.22
C CYS A 17 -30.77 37.21 -11.82
N ARG A 18 -31.62 36.69 -12.68
CA ARG A 18 -32.48 35.53 -12.43
C ARG A 18 -31.91 34.19 -12.90
N ALA A 19 -30.75 34.15 -13.55
CA ALA A 19 -30.16 32.91 -14.07
C ALA A 19 -29.20 32.20 -13.10
N MET A 20 -29.03 32.69 -11.87
CA MET A 20 -28.28 32.02 -10.78
C MET A 20 -29.21 31.45 -9.68
N ALA A 21 -30.49 31.27 -10.00
CA ALA A 21 -31.39 30.53 -9.13
C ALA A 21 -31.06 29.05 -9.29
N GLY A 22 -30.53 28.45 -8.21
CA GLY A 22 -29.97 27.15 -8.04
C GLY A 22 -30.57 26.06 -8.91
N GLN A 23 -29.70 25.28 -9.53
CA GLN A 23 -30.07 23.94 -9.99
C GLN A 23 -30.60 23.18 -8.78
N GLY A 24 -31.92 23.06 -8.71
CA GLY A 24 -32.58 22.30 -7.67
C GLY A 24 -32.08 20.85 -7.76
N VAL A 25 -31.38 20.41 -6.72
CA VAL A 25 -31.08 19.01 -6.51
C VAL A 25 -32.41 18.26 -6.54
N PRO A 26 -32.55 17.21 -7.36
CA PRO A 26 -33.79 16.43 -7.38
C PRO A 26 -34.04 15.89 -5.98
N SER A 27 -35.13 16.34 -5.35
CA SER A 27 -35.55 15.94 -4.01
C SER A 27 -36.25 14.56 -4.03
N GLY A 28 -35.63 13.60 -4.73
CA GLY A 28 -36.02 12.19 -4.72
C GLY A 28 -35.27 11.43 -3.63
N ASN A 29 -35.96 10.70 -2.80
CA ASN A 29 -35.39 9.76 -1.82
C ASN A 29 -34.59 10.33 -0.65
N GLY A 30 -34.82 11.60 -0.20
CA GLY A 30 -34.21 12.13 1.01
C GLY A 30 -32.79 12.71 0.86
N PHE A 31 -32.26 12.81 -0.34
CA PHE A 31 -30.99 13.50 -0.63
C PHE A 31 -31.21 15.02 -0.68
N VAL A 32 -30.30 15.77 -0.07
CA VAL A 32 -30.39 17.25 0.06
C VAL A 32 -29.25 17.97 -0.65
N GLY A 33 -28.19 17.27 -1.04
CA GLY A 33 -27.01 17.80 -1.69
C GLY A 33 -25.95 18.35 -0.74
N SER A 34 -24.68 18.25 -1.18
CA SER A 34 -23.51 18.59 -0.36
C SER A 34 -23.46 20.05 0.07
N THR A 35 -24.13 20.97 -0.64
CA THR A 35 -24.17 22.41 -0.31
C THR A 35 -24.88 22.66 1.02
N VAL A 36 -25.91 21.88 1.35
CA VAL A 36 -26.65 22.00 2.62
C VAL A 36 -25.76 21.61 3.80
N CYS A 37 -24.92 20.60 3.63
CA CYS A 37 -24.01 20.12 4.68
C CYS A 37 -23.01 21.18 5.13
N LYS A 38 -22.57 22.04 4.20
CA LYS A 38 -21.60 23.11 4.44
C LYS A 38 -22.05 24.10 5.52
N ALA A 39 -23.35 24.32 5.68
CA ALA A 39 -23.89 25.27 6.64
C ALA A 39 -23.50 24.94 8.10
N CYS A 40 -23.43 23.63 8.42
CA CYS A 40 -23.06 23.16 9.75
C CYS A 40 -21.65 22.54 9.78
N HIS A 41 -21.12 22.10 8.65
CA HIS A 41 -19.81 21.45 8.53
C HIS A 41 -18.84 22.22 7.59
N PRO A 42 -18.54 23.52 7.84
CA PRO A 42 -17.75 24.34 6.93
C PRO A 42 -16.31 23.84 6.76
N ASP A 43 -15.65 23.42 7.85
CA ASP A 43 -14.26 22.94 7.82
C ASP A 43 -14.13 21.62 7.04
N VAL A 44 -15.06 20.69 7.23
CA VAL A 44 -15.10 19.44 6.50
C VAL A 44 -15.30 19.69 5.02
N SER A 45 -16.24 20.57 4.69
CA SER A 45 -16.53 20.97 3.31
C SER A 45 -15.29 21.60 2.66
N LEU A 46 -14.62 22.54 3.32
CA LEU A 46 -13.41 23.20 2.79
C LEU A 46 -12.28 22.21 2.49
N ASN A 47 -12.07 21.22 3.37
CA ASN A 47 -11.07 20.17 3.15
C ASN A 47 -11.49 19.20 2.04
N PHE A 48 -12.79 18.91 1.91
CA PHE A 48 -13.32 18.03 0.88
C PHE A 48 -13.10 18.60 -0.53
N TYR A 49 -13.18 19.90 -0.73
CA TYR A 49 -12.86 20.55 -2.01
C TYR A 49 -11.43 20.28 -2.51
N LYS A 50 -10.51 19.98 -1.60
CA LYS A 50 -9.09 19.73 -1.91
C LYS A 50 -8.77 18.28 -2.25
N ASN A 51 -9.72 17.37 -2.08
CA ASN A 51 -9.45 15.95 -2.28
C ASN A 51 -10.10 15.38 -3.56
N PRO A 52 -9.60 14.25 -4.08
CA PRO A 52 -10.09 13.67 -5.33
C PRO A 52 -11.58 13.31 -5.34
N HIS A 53 -12.19 13.04 -4.18
CA HIS A 53 -13.62 12.71 -4.09
C HIS A 53 -14.53 13.89 -4.42
N TYR A 54 -14.01 15.12 -4.36
CA TYR A 54 -14.78 16.30 -4.82
C TYR A 54 -15.17 16.22 -6.28
N ARG A 55 -14.45 15.47 -7.11
CA ARG A 55 -14.80 15.25 -8.51
C ARG A 55 -16.21 14.68 -8.67
N SER A 56 -16.70 13.91 -7.70
CA SER A 56 -18.07 13.40 -7.71
C SER A 56 -19.13 14.51 -7.61
N VAL A 57 -18.80 15.63 -6.96
CA VAL A 57 -19.67 16.83 -6.90
C VAL A 57 -19.62 17.62 -8.19
N ALA A 58 -18.44 17.68 -8.81
CA ALA A 58 -18.23 18.42 -10.05
C ALA A 58 -18.80 17.69 -11.29
N ALA A 59 -19.00 16.37 -11.21
CA ALA A 59 -19.62 15.58 -12.27
C ALA A 59 -21.16 15.70 -12.16
N ALA A 60 -21.72 16.63 -12.92
CA ALA A 60 -23.16 16.98 -12.88
C ALA A 60 -24.09 15.84 -13.34
N ASP A 61 -23.56 14.80 -13.94
CA ASP A 61 -24.27 13.62 -14.49
C ASP A 61 -24.41 12.46 -13.49
N GLN A 62 -23.79 12.57 -12.31
CA GLN A 62 -23.83 11.49 -11.33
C GLN A 62 -25.10 11.54 -10.47
N PRO A 63 -25.70 10.39 -10.18
CA PRO A 63 -26.86 10.32 -9.29
C PRO A 63 -26.49 10.73 -7.86
N PRO A 64 -27.46 11.23 -7.05
CA PRO A 64 -27.21 11.75 -5.70
C PRO A 64 -26.46 10.78 -4.77
N GLU A 65 -26.77 9.48 -4.85
CA GLU A 65 -26.12 8.43 -4.07
C GLU A 65 -24.64 8.18 -4.40
N LYS A 66 -24.16 8.78 -5.50
CA LYS A 66 -22.74 8.75 -5.89
C LYS A 66 -22.07 10.12 -5.81
N THR A 67 -22.79 11.13 -5.29
CA THR A 67 -22.34 12.52 -5.33
C THR A 67 -22.03 13.05 -3.94
N GLY A 68 -20.84 13.59 -3.75
CA GLY A 68 -20.44 14.39 -2.60
C GLY A 68 -20.55 13.69 -1.24
N CYS A 69 -21.00 14.42 -0.23
CA CYS A 69 -21.07 13.94 1.15
C CYS A 69 -22.00 12.74 1.31
N GLU A 70 -23.14 12.79 0.65
CA GLU A 70 -24.18 11.78 0.77
C GLU A 70 -23.83 10.47 0.06
N SER A 71 -22.83 10.46 -0.81
CA SER A 71 -22.33 9.20 -1.42
C SER A 71 -21.72 8.24 -0.38
N CYS A 72 -21.23 8.79 0.73
CA CYS A 72 -20.66 8.03 1.84
C CYS A 72 -21.61 7.98 3.04
N HIS A 73 -22.24 9.12 3.34
CA HIS A 73 -23.06 9.30 4.54
C HIS A 73 -24.54 8.97 4.36
N GLY A 74 -24.98 8.67 3.13
CA GLY A 74 -26.39 8.41 2.82
C GLY A 74 -27.25 9.67 2.79
N PRO A 75 -28.58 9.53 2.59
CA PRO A 75 -29.50 10.65 2.48
C PRO A 75 -29.51 11.54 3.72
N GLY A 76 -29.28 12.85 3.54
CA GLY A 76 -29.08 13.80 4.63
C GLY A 76 -30.35 14.45 5.18
N LYS A 77 -31.53 14.26 4.57
CA LYS A 77 -32.76 14.98 4.91
C LYS A 77 -33.13 14.86 6.39
N GLN A 78 -33.20 13.64 6.92
CA GLN A 78 -33.54 13.41 8.33
C GLN A 78 -32.51 14.04 9.28
N HIS A 79 -31.22 13.98 8.91
CA HIS A 79 -30.15 14.59 9.71
C HIS A 79 -30.29 16.11 9.78
N VAL A 80 -30.61 16.76 8.66
CA VAL A 80 -30.83 18.21 8.58
C VAL A 80 -32.09 18.62 9.34
N GLU A 81 -33.21 17.91 9.17
CA GLU A 81 -34.46 18.16 9.87
C GLU A 81 -34.33 17.99 11.39
N ALA A 82 -33.57 17.00 11.82
CA ALA A 82 -33.23 16.76 13.23
C ALA A 82 -32.17 17.72 13.78
N ARG A 83 -31.63 18.63 12.96
CA ARG A 83 -30.52 19.54 13.31
C ARG A 83 -29.27 18.82 13.79
N GLY A 84 -29.00 17.62 13.27
CA GLY A 84 -27.82 16.82 13.59
C GLY A 84 -28.18 15.45 14.17
N GLY A 85 -27.17 14.82 14.80
CA GLY A 85 -27.30 13.49 15.42
C GLY A 85 -26.79 12.36 14.53
N LYS A 86 -26.02 11.44 15.13
CA LYS A 86 -25.39 10.32 14.40
C LYS A 86 -26.39 9.22 14.01
N ALA A 87 -27.55 9.16 14.67
CA ALA A 87 -28.58 8.15 14.40
C ALA A 87 -29.34 8.38 13.10
N THR A 88 -29.30 9.60 12.56
CA THR A 88 -30.07 10.03 11.37
C THR A 88 -29.24 10.09 10.10
N ILE A 89 -27.98 9.61 10.15
CA ILE A 89 -27.05 9.60 9.01
C ILE A 89 -26.03 8.47 9.21
N VAL A 90 -25.40 8.01 8.14
CA VAL A 90 -24.32 7.02 8.24
C VAL A 90 -23.11 7.65 8.91
N ALA A 91 -22.90 7.33 10.19
CA ALA A 91 -21.76 7.79 10.96
C ALA A 91 -20.68 6.71 11.02
N PHE A 92 -19.56 6.91 10.34
CA PHE A 92 -18.48 5.91 10.25
C PHE A 92 -17.88 5.50 11.61
N SER A 93 -18.03 6.34 12.62
CA SER A 93 -17.63 6.00 14.00
C SER A 93 -18.55 4.98 14.69
N GLN A 94 -19.69 4.65 14.08
CA GLN A 94 -20.66 3.68 14.59
C GLN A 94 -20.72 2.41 13.72
N LEU A 95 -20.00 2.40 12.59
CA LEU A 95 -19.96 1.25 11.70
C LEU A 95 -18.92 0.24 12.15
N GLY A 96 -19.25 -1.04 12.00
CA GLY A 96 -18.28 -2.13 12.10
C GLY A 96 -17.30 -2.15 10.91
N ALA A 97 -16.20 -2.86 11.07
CA ALA A 97 -15.15 -2.94 10.04
C ALA A 97 -15.68 -3.39 8.67
N LYS A 98 -16.55 -4.41 8.67
CA LYS A 98 -17.17 -4.90 7.43
C LYS A 98 -18.04 -3.85 6.75
N GLU A 99 -18.81 -3.09 7.50
CA GLU A 99 -19.70 -2.06 6.97
C GLU A 99 -18.90 -0.89 6.37
N VAL A 100 -17.80 -0.47 7.03
CA VAL A 100 -16.86 0.52 6.49
C VAL A 100 -16.26 0.03 5.18
N LEU A 101 -15.79 -1.21 5.15
CA LEU A 101 -15.20 -1.82 3.96
C LEU A 101 -16.21 -1.85 2.80
N ASP A 102 -17.42 -2.34 3.07
CA ASP A 102 -18.48 -2.46 2.05
C ASP A 102 -18.91 -1.08 1.52
N ASN A 103 -18.96 -0.06 2.38
CA ASN A 103 -19.28 1.31 1.97
C ASN A 103 -18.25 1.85 0.96
N CYS A 104 -16.97 1.73 1.25
CA CYS A 104 -15.92 2.18 0.33
C CYS A 104 -15.89 1.36 -0.97
N LEU A 105 -16.08 0.05 -0.88
CA LEU A 105 -16.03 -0.86 -2.02
C LEU A 105 -17.22 -0.72 -2.97
N ARG A 106 -18.30 -0.03 -2.62
CA ARG A 106 -19.36 0.31 -3.58
C ARG A 106 -18.79 1.01 -4.84
N CYS A 107 -17.75 1.81 -4.67
CA CYS A 107 -17.09 2.51 -5.78
C CYS A 107 -15.69 1.95 -6.09
N HIS A 108 -14.98 1.44 -5.06
CA HIS A 108 -13.58 1.05 -5.16
C HIS A 108 -13.34 -0.45 -5.39
N ALA A 109 -14.37 -1.26 -5.65
CA ALA A 109 -14.23 -2.72 -5.83
C ALA A 109 -13.35 -3.11 -7.04
N ASN A 110 -13.48 -2.38 -8.15
CA ASN A 110 -12.90 -2.77 -9.44
C ASN A 110 -11.46 -2.24 -9.66
N THR A 111 -10.74 -1.89 -8.61
CA THR A 111 -9.38 -1.37 -8.74
C THR A 111 -8.36 -2.47 -8.46
N MET A 112 -7.47 -2.74 -9.42
CA MET A 112 -6.44 -3.80 -9.33
C MET A 112 -5.65 -3.77 -8.02
N SER A 113 -5.24 -2.57 -7.54
CA SER A 113 -4.48 -2.44 -6.30
C SER A 113 -5.23 -2.88 -5.05
N ARG A 114 -6.56 -3.04 -5.13
CA ARG A 114 -7.44 -3.43 -4.01
C ARG A 114 -8.16 -4.77 -4.23
N ALA A 115 -7.83 -5.48 -5.29
CA ALA A 115 -8.48 -6.76 -5.63
C ALA A 115 -8.46 -7.78 -4.49
N ASN A 116 -7.44 -7.73 -3.64
CA ASN A 116 -7.24 -8.67 -2.55
C ASN A 116 -7.64 -8.12 -1.16
N ILE A 117 -8.16 -6.89 -1.07
CA ILE A 117 -8.42 -6.22 0.22
C ILE A 117 -9.27 -7.06 1.16
N ARG A 118 -10.31 -7.72 0.67
CA ARG A 118 -11.19 -8.58 1.48
C ARG A 118 -10.49 -9.80 2.09
N ARG A 119 -9.33 -10.18 1.56
CA ARG A 119 -8.52 -11.32 2.00
C ARG A 119 -7.18 -10.90 2.58
N SER A 120 -6.97 -9.60 2.74
CA SER A 120 -5.74 -9.08 3.33
C SER A 120 -5.69 -9.36 4.83
N GLU A 121 -4.48 -9.51 5.35
CA GLU A 121 -4.24 -9.64 6.80
C GLU A 121 -4.81 -8.44 7.59
N HIS A 122 -4.75 -7.24 7.00
CA HIS A 122 -5.34 -6.07 7.61
C HIS A 122 -6.84 -6.24 7.80
N THR A 123 -7.57 -6.62 6.74
CA THR A 123 -9.03 -6.82 6.84
C THR A 123 -9.40 -8.00 7.75
N SER A 124 -8.59 -9.07 7.76
CA SER A 124 -8.80 -10.21 8.66
C SER A 124 -8.63 -9.84 10.15
N ASN A 125 -7.96 -8.72 10.43
CA ASN A 125 -7.78 -8.16 11.77
C ASN A 125 -8.57 -6.85 11.97
N ASP A 126 -9.68 -6.67 11.25
CA ASP A 126 -10.56 -5.52 11.32
C ASP A 126 -9.89 -4.15 11.02
N VAL A 127 -8.72 -4.17 10.40
CA VAL A 127 -8.05 -2.96 9.92
C VAL A 127 -8.57 -2.62 8.53
N VAL A 128 -9.40 -1.57 8.46
CA VAL A 128 -10.12 -1.18 7.25
C VAL A 128 -9.79 0.25 6.80
N CYS A 129 -10.39 0.67 5.70
CA CYS A 129 -10.00 1.85 4.92
C CYS A 129 -9.76 3.12 5.76
N ASN A 130 -10.67 3.48 6.65
CA ASN A 130 -10.65 4.73 7.43
C ASN A 130 -9.61 4.76 8.56
N GLN A 131 -8.97 3.65 8.86
CA GLN A 131 -7.84 3.60 9.82
C GLN A 131 -6.54 4.09 9.18
N CYS A 132 -6.43 3.95 7.86
CA CYS A 132 -5.28 4.42 7.09
C CYS A 132 -5.58 5.68 6.27
N HIS A 133 -6.81 5.82 5.76
CA HIS A 133 -7.23 6.92 4.90
C HIS A 133 -8.13 7.91 5.63
N SER A 134 -7.87 9.20 5.46
CA SER A 134 -8.72 10.28 5.96
C SER A 134 -9.33 11.03 4.78
N ILE A 135 -10.65 10.92 4.64
CA ILE A 135 -11.37 11.62 3.57
C ILE A 135 -11.54 13.10 3.89
N HIS A 136 -11.65 13.44 5.16
CA HIS A 136 -11.92 14.83 5.57
C HIS A 136 -10.63 15.64 5.79
N LYS A 137 -9.58 15.04 6.35
CA LYS A 137 -8.32 15.74 6.68
C LYS A 137 -7.10 14.86 6.37
N PRO A 138 -6.84 14.54 5.10
CA PRO A 138 -5.67 13.74 4.75
C PRO A 138 -4.38 14.54 4.93
N SER A 139 -3.32 13.87 5.36
CA SER A 139 -1.97 14.45 5.37
C SER A 139 -1.35 14.45 3.97
N SER A 140 -1.80 13.54 3.09
CA SER A 140 -1.39 13.46 1.69
C SER A 140 -2.63 13.43 0.78
N PRO A 141 -2.90 14.48 -0.02
CA PRO A 141 -4.06 14.51 -0.91
C PRO A 141 -4.07 13.40 -1.96
N LYS A 142 -2.90 12.99 -2.46
CA LYS A 142 -2.81 11.99 -3.53
C LYS A 142 -3.37 10.62 -3.13
N PHE A 143 -3.13 10.18 -1.90
CA PHE A 143 -3.55 8.86 -1.41
C PHE A 143 -4.49 8.96 -0.21
N LEU A 144 -4.83 10.16 0.22
CA LEU A 144 -5.70 10.46 1.35
C LEU A 144 -5.23 9.79 2.67
N LEU A 145 -3.94 9.60 2.86
CA LEU A 145 -3.41 9.02 4.10
C LEU A 145 -3.66 9.95 5.29
N ALA A 146 -4.07 9.38 6.40
CA ALA A 146 -4.33 10.11 7.65
C ALA A 146 -3.07 10.73 8.27
N ARG A 147 -1.91 10.09 8.06
CA ARG A 147 -0.58 10.53 8.51
C ARG A 147 0.46 10.24 7.42
N LYS A 148 1.70 10.71 7.60
CA LYS A 148 2.81 10.27 6.77
C LYS A 148 2.92 8.74 6.81
N GLN A 149 3.28 8.13 5.70
CA GLN A 149 3.20 6.67 5.55
C GLN A 149 4.02 5.92 6.61
N THR A 150 5.26 6.35 6.90
CA THR A 150 6.08 5.72 7.93
C THR A 150 5.45 5.80 9.31
N GLU A 151 5.00 7.00 9.73
CA GLU A 151 4.31 7.21 10.99
C GLU A 151 3.01 6.38 11.12
N LEU A 152 2.28 6.25 9.99
CA LEU A 152 1.05 5.49 9.93
C LEU A 152 1.32 3.99 10.12
N CYS A 153 2.22 3.43 9.34
CA CYS A 153 2.53 2.00 9.41
C CYS A 153 3.17 1.61 10.75
N GLU A 154 4.14 2.39 11.21
CA GLU A 154 4.88 2.14 12.44
C GLU A 154 4.06 2.33 13.72
N SER A 155 2.89 2.98 13.64
CA SER A 155 1.99 3.06 14.80
C SER A 155 1.48 1.70 15.28
N CYS A 156 1.43 0.72 14.36
CA CYS A 156 1.07 -0.66 14.66
C CYS A 156 2.26 -1.62 14.49
N HIS A 157 3.14 -1.36 13.52
CA HIS A 157 4.32 -2.18 13.21
C HIS A 157 5.58 -1.67 13.95
N ALA A 158 5.49 -1.48 15.26
CA ALA A 158 6.60 -0.97 16.08
C ALA A 158 7.91 -1.78 15.98
N PRO A 159 7.91 -3.12 15.89
CA PRO A 159 9.15 -3.90 15.69
C PRO A 159 9.89 -3.54 14.40
N VAL A 160 9.17 -3.21 13.33
CA VAL A 160 9.75 -2.81 12.04
C VAL A 160 10.43 -1.44 12.16
N ARG A 161 9.85 -0.53 12.93
CA ARG A 161 10.50 0.77 13.27
C ARG A 161 11.87 0.57 13.91
N ALA A 162 11.98 -0.37 14.86
CA ALA A 162 13.26 -0.69 15.48
C ALA A 162 14.29 -1.22 14.48
N GLN A 163 13.86 -2.05 13.53
CA GLN A 163 14.72 -2.57 12.47
C GLN A 163 15.25 -1.45 11.56
N PHE A 164 14.40 -0.49 11.15
CA PHE A 164 14.83 0.67 10.36
C PHE A 164 15.74 1.66 11.11
N ASN A 165 15.98 1.46 12.41
CA ASN A 165 16.97 2.21 13.17
C ASN A 165 18.34 1.49 13.26
N MET A 166 18.47 0.29 12.70
CA MET A 166 19.75 -0.44 12.65
C MET A 166 20.77 0.27 11.75
N PRO A 167 22.07 0.02 11.93
CA PRO A 167 23.13 0.73 11.19
C PRO A 167 23.13 0.46 9.69
N VAL A 168 22.74 -0.73 9.27
CA VAL A 168 22.58 -1.10 7.84
C VAL A 168 21.11 -1.31 7.58
N LYS A 169 20.53 -0.50 6.69
CA LYS A 169 19.09 -0.46 6.44
C LYS A 169 18.75 0.11 5.08
N HIS A 170 17.56 -0.16 4.58
CA HIS A 170 16.97 0.67 3.54
C HIS A 170 16.54 2.03 4.12
N ARG A 171 16.69 3.11 3.34
CA ARG A 171 16.53 4.50 3.81
C ARG A 171 15.07 4.96 3.78
N VAL A 172 14.22 4.25 4.51
CA VAL A 172 12.77 4.54 4.59
C VAL A 172 12.51 5.77 5.47
N HIS A 173 13.17 5.89 6.61
CA HIS A 173 13.02 7.04 7.52
C HIS A 173 13.55 8.34 6.91
N GLU A 174 14.54 8.25 6.03
CA GLU A 174 15.10 9.37 5.30
C GLU A 174 14.26 9.76 4.05
N GLY A 175 13.17 9.03 3.76
CA GLY A 175 12.24 9.33 2.68
C GLY A 175 12.69 8.92 1.27
N PHE A 176 13.76 8.13 1.14
CA PHE A 176 14.19 7.60 -0.16
C PHE A 176 13.31 6.44 -0.64
N MET A 177 12.65 5.76 0.27
CA MET A 177 11.74 4.64 0.01
C MET A 177 10.52 4.74 0.92
N ASN A 178 9.45 4.09 0.49
CA ASN A 178 8.20 3.96 1.24
C ASN A 178 7.91 2.50 1.55
N CYS A 179 7.14 2.22 2.58
CA CYS A 179 6.72 0.86 2.91
C CYS A 179 6.01 0.19 1.73
N THR A 180 5.23 0.97 0.96
CA THR A 180 4.49 0.49 -0.22
C THR A 180 5.34 0.27 -1.47
N ASP A 181 6.61 0.59 -1.46
CA ASP A 181 7.51 0.19 -2.55
C ASP A 181 7.79 -1.32 -2.49
N CYS A 182 7.65 -1.92 -1.31
CA CYS A 182 7.82 -3.34 -1.06
C CYS A 182 6.56 -4.06 -0.60
N HIS A 183 5.59 -3.39 0.04
CA HIS A 183 4.39 -4.00 0.61
C HIS A 183 3.09 -3.46 0.02
N ASN A 184 2.08 -4.33 -0.17
CA ASN A 184 0.72 -3.91 -0.52
C ASN A 184 -0.21 -4.05 0.70
N PRO A 185 -0.58 -2.94 1.36
CA PRO A 185 -1.47 -2.99 2.51
C PRO A 185 -2.88 -3.48 2.16
N HIS A 186 -3.24 -3.48 0.88
CA HIS A 186 -4.52 -3.98 0.40
C HIS A 186 -4.51 -5.50 0.09
N GLY A 187 -3.43 -6.20 0.39
CA GLY A 187 -3.27 -7.63 0.15
C GLY A 187 -2.63 -7.96 -1.19
N THR A 188 -2.13 -9.17 -1.30
CA THR A 188 -1.44 -9.71 -2.47
C THR A 188 -2.14 -10.96 -3.00
N ASN A 189 -1.81 -11.38 -4.22
CA ASN A 189 -2.33 -12.63 -4.79
C ASN A 189 -1.71 -13.88 -4.16
N SER A 190 -0.63 -13.73 -3.41
CA SER A 190 0.06 -14.85 -2.78
C SER A 190 -0.46 -15.07 -1.37
N PRO A 191 -0.94 -16.27 -1.03
CA PRO A 191 -1.35 -16.59 0.33
C PRO A 191 -0.13 -16.57 1.26
N THR A 192 -0.19 -15.74 2.29
CA THR A 192 0.88 -15.56 3.28
C THR A 192 0.96 -16.67 4.32
N TRP A 193 -0.10 -17.46 4.46
CA TRP A 193 -0.33 -18.38 5.58
C TRP A 193 -0.02 -19.86 5.29
N ARG A 194 0.38 -20.22 4.07
CA ARG A 194 0.62 -21.62 3.72
C ARG A 194 2.08 -22.01 3.79
N MET A 195 2.40 -22.92 4.71
CA MET A 195 3.51 -23.85 4.60
C MET A 195 4.91 -23.20 4.47
N GLY A 196 5.23 -22.22 5.31
CA GLY A 196 6.54 -21.57 5.25
C GLY A 196 6.76 -20.72 4.00
N VAL A 197 5.73 -20.55 3.18
CA VAL A 197 5.73 -19.57 2.10
C VAL A 197 5.67 -18.19 2.73
N ARG A 198 6.72 -17.43 2.56
CA ARG A 198 6.88 -16.10 3.09
C ARG A 198 5.77 -15.17 2.63
N PRO A 199 5.45 -14.14 3.45
CA PRO A 199 4.68 -13.01 2.97
C PRO A 199 5.37 -12.49 1.73
N ARG A 200 4.81 -12.77 0.57
CA ARG A 200 5.40 -12.26 -0.65
C ARG A 200 5.15 -10.77 -0.71
N LEU A 201 6.23 -10.08 -0.88
CA LEU A 201 6.28 -8.63 -0.93
C LEU A 201 5.45 -8.09 -2.09
N VAL A 202 5.03 -6.86 -1.99
CA VAL A 202 4.28 -6.13 -3.01
C VAL A 202 4.95 -6.16 -4.34
N GLY A 203 4.18 -6.34 -5.33
CA GLY A 203 4.60 -6.13 -6.69
C GLY A 203 5.27 -7.34 -7.26
N GLN A 204 4.77 -8.51 -6.92
CA GLN A 204 4.68 -9.43 -8.01
C GLN A 204 4.00 -8.65 -9.13
N SER A 205 4.77 -8.26 -10.13
CA SER A 205 4.25 -8.07 -11.47
C SER A 205 3.30 -9.23 -11.75
N ALA A 206 2.45 -9.13 -12.75
CA ALA A 206 1.61 -10.26 -13.17
C ALA A 206 2.41 -11.57 -13.30
N ASP A 207 3.72 -11.48 -13.44
CA ASP A 207 4.70 -12.53 -13.63
C ASP A 207 5.29 -13.13 -12.33
N GLY A 208 4.86 -12.69 -11.15
CA GLY A 208 5.31 -13.28 -9.87
C GLY A 208 6.70 -12.87 -9.39
N GLU A 209 7.25 -11.77 -9.91
CA GLU A 209 8.60 -11.33 -9.61
C GLU A 209 8.77 -10.74 -8.19
N GLU A 210 9.89 -11.03 -7.56
CA GLU A 210 10.29 -10.45 -6.27
C GLU A 210 10.39 -8.91 -6.35
N PRO A 211 9.81 -8.16 -5.41
CA PRO A 211 9.85 -6.69 -5.44
C PRO A 211 11.26 -6.12 -5.31
N CYS A 212 12.16 -6.85 -4.69
CA CYS A 212 13.57 -6.49 -4.59
C CYS A 212 14.22 -6.25 -5.96
N LEU A 213 13.82 -7.06 -6.95
CA LEU A 213 14.38 -7.04 -8.31
C LEU A 213 13.94 -5.82 -9.14
N ARG A 214 12.99 -5.03 -8.64
CA ARG A 214 12.61 -3.75 -9.27
C ARG A 214 13.74 -2.72 -9.18
N CYS A 215 14.55 -2.79 -8.14
CA CYS A 215 15.70 -1.92 -7.92
C CYS A 215 17.02 -2.69 -8.09
N HIS A 216 17.09 -3.94 -7.60
CA HIS A 216 18.27 -4.80 -7.69
C HIS A 216 18.25 -5.63 -8.99
N GLN A 217 18.20 -4.95 -10.13
CA GLN A 217 18.05 -5.57 -11.45
C GLN A 217 19.23 -6.48 -11.84
N ASP A 218 20.41 -6.21 -11.30
CA ASP A 218 21.62 -7.03 -11.50
C ASP A 218 21.52 -8.42 -10.85
N LYS A 219 20.51 -8.65 -10.01
CA LYS A 219 20.21 -9.95 -9.38
C LYS A 219 19.02 -10.67 -10.00
N ARG A 220 18.42 -10.07 -11.05
CA ARG A 220 17.16 -10.54 -11.62
C ARG A 220 17.30 -11.82 -12.44
N GLY A 221 18.37 -11.98 -13.15
CA GLY A 221 18.52 -13.03 -14.16
C GLY A 221 17.79 -12.70 -15.47
N PRO A 222 17.42 -13.67 -16.30
CA PRO A 222 17.68 -15.12 -16.06
C PRO A 222 19.16 -15.45 -16.07
N PHE A 223 19.57 -16.41 -15.24
CA PHE A 223 20.92 -16.94 -15.22
C PHE A 223 20.92 -18.39 -15.74
N ALA A 224 22.00 -18.80 -16.43
CA ALA A 224 22.17 -20.18 -16.86
C ALA A 224 22.22 -21.14 -15.66
N PHE A 225 22.82 -20.67 -14.56
CA PHE A 225 22.91 -21.40 -13.30
C PHE A 225 22.32 -20.51 -12.20
N GLU A 226 21.17 -20.87 -11.69
CA GLU A 226 20.47 -20.14 -10.63
C GLU A 226 20.69 -20.82 -9.27
N HIS A 227 20.91 -20.03 -8.24
CA HIS A 227 20.97 -20.56 -6.87
C HIS A 227 19.55 -20.87 -6.39
N PRO A 228 19.22 -22.12 -6.08
CA PRO A 228 17.86 -22.53 -5.70
C PRO A 228 17.29 -21.71 -4.52
N ALA A 229 18.12 -21.37 -3.53
CA ALA A 229 17.70 -20.55 -2.41
C ALA A 229 17.15 -19.19 -2.82
N VAL A 230 17.72 -18.56 -3.87
CA VAL A 230 17.23 -17.27 -4.40
C VAL A 230 15.87 -17.44 -5.08
N ARG A 231 15.68 -18.54 -5.82
CA ARG A 231 14.45 -18.82 -6.57
C ARG A 231 13.30 -19.31 -5.68
N VAL A 232 13.59 -20.22 -4.78
CA VAL A 232 12.58 -20.91 -3.96
C VAL A 232 12.34 -20.17 -2.65
N ASP A 233 13.43 -19.82 -1.96
CA ASP A 233 13.35 -19.20 -0.63
C ASP A 233 13.36 -17.67 -0.67
N GLY A 234 13.77 -17.07 -1.78
CA GLY A 234 13.81 -15.62 -1.99
C GLY A 234 14.97 -14.92 -1.29
N CYS A 235 15.02 -13.60 -1.49
CA CYS A 235 16.12 -12.75 -1.00
C CYS A 235 16.22 -12.76 0.54
N GLU A 236 15.09 -12.88 1.21
CA GLU A 236 15.00 -12.87 2.68
C GLU A 236 15.59 -14.11 3.34
N SER A 237 15.96 -15.17 2.61
CA SER A 237 16.70 -16.29 3.20
C SER A 237 18.02 -15.83 3.77
N CYS A 238 18.66 -14.87 3.13
CA CYS A 238 19.98 -14.37 3.51
C CYS A 238 19.95 -12.93 4.03
N HIS A 239 19.01 -12.11 3.57
CA HIS A 239 18.95 -10.68 3.87
C HIS A 239 17.80 -10.32 4.83
N ALA A 240 18.02 -9.31 5.67
CA ALA A 240 17.01 -8.68 6.53
C ALA A 240 16.68 -7.28 5.97
N PRO A 241 15.64 -7.15 5.10
CA PRO A 241 15.46 -5.95 4.29
C PRO A 241 15.10 -4.69 5.06
N HIS A 242 14.54 -4.79 6.25
CA HIS A 242 14.24 -3.61 7.07
C HIS A 242 15.50 -3.04 7.73
N GLY A 243 16.39 -3.91 8.18
CA GLY A 243 17.62 -3.50 8.83
C GLY A 243 18.38 -4.65 9.43
N SER A 244 19.70 -4.46 9.56
CA SER A 244 20.63 -5.41 10.14
C SER A 244 21.80 -4.68 10.82
N THR A 245 22.43 -5.34 11.76
CA THR A 245 23.72 -4.93 12.28
C THR A 245 24.87 -5.34 11.37
N ASN A 246 24.58 -6.19 10.37
CA ASN A 246 25.57 -6.80 9.49
C ASN A 246 25.60 -6.10 8.13
N ALA A 247 26.78 -5.96 7.56
CA ALA A 247 26.96 -5.40 6.23
C ALA A 247 26.06 -6.10 5.19
N ARG A 248 25.61 -5.37 4.15
CA ARG A 248 24.75 -5.87 3.08
C ARG A 248 23.41 -6.42 3.56
N LEU A 249 22.93 -5.99 4.72
CA LEU A 249 21.69 -6.47 5.34
C LEU A 249 21.67 -7.99 5.61
N LEU A 250 22.83 -8.61 5.81
CA LEU A 250 22.87 -10.05 6.04
C LEU A 250 22.27 -10.40 7.43
N LYS A 251 21.60 -11.56 7.50
CA LYS A 251 21.03 -12.09 8.74
C LYS A 251 22.10 -12.55 9.74
N ARG A 252 23.28 -12.92 9.25
CA ARG A 252 24.39 -13.39 10.05
C ARG A 252 25.62 -12.51 9.85
N PRO A 253 26.41 -12.25 10.90
CA PRO A 253 27.61 -11.43 10.79
C PRO A 253 28.73 -12.10 9.96
N VAL A 254 28.72 -13.41 9.92
CA VAL A 254 29.71 -14.22 9.20
C VAL A 254 29.03 -14.97 8.07
N VAL A 255 29.46 -14.73 6.82
CA VAL A 255 28.89 -15.35 5.62
C VAL A 255 28.93 -16.90 5.70
N PHE A 256 30.01 -17.45 6.22
CA PHE A 256 30.19 -18.88 6.43
C PHE A 256 29.02 -19.53 7.22
N THR A 257 28.63 -18.93 8.35
CA THR A 257 27.52 -19.45 9.16
C THR A 257 26.19 -19.40 8.44
N LEU A 258 25.99 -18.35 7.65
CA LEU A 258 24.79 -18.22 6.81
C LEU A 258 24.71 -19.32 5.75
N CYS A 259 25.81 -19.61 5.06
CA CYS A 259 25.86 -20.68 4.06
C CYS A 259 25.61 -22.07 4.68
N LEU A 260 26.17 -22.30 5.86
CA LEU A 260 26.03 -23.58 6.57
C LEU A 260 24.63 -23.83 7.14
N GLU A 261 23.74 -22.86 7.18
CA GLU A 261 22.33 -23.10 7.54
C GLU A 261 21.67 -24.10 6.55
N CYS A 262 22.14 -24.14 5.30
CA CYS A 262 21.65 -25.04 4.26
C CYS A 262 22.72 -26.06 3.81
N HIS A 263 23.98 -25.65 3.73
CA HIS A 263 25.09 -26.44 3.22
C HIS A 263 25.87 -27.15 4.35
N ASN A 264 25.16 -27.73 5.32
CA ASN A 264 25.77 -28.37 6.50
C ASN A 264 25.95 -29.92 6.38
N GLY A 265 25.57 -30.45 5.24
CA GLY A 265 25.62 -31.92 5.03
C GLY A 265 24.51 -32.73 5.73
N ALA A 266 23.72 -32.08 6.59
CA ALA A 266 22.62 -32.74 7.32
C ALA A 266 21.26 -32.60 6.60
N GLY A 267 21.17 -31.79 5.56
CA GLY A 267 19.93 -31.52 4.84
C GLY A 267 19.77 -32.46 3.63
N ASN A 268 18.66 -33.17 3.56
CA ASN A 268 18.20 -33.92 2.40
C ASN A 268 17.82 -33.00 1.23
N PHE A 269 18.76 -32.29 0.65
CA PHE A 269 18.55 -31.56 -0.61
C PHE A 269 18.78 -32.48 -1.82
N GLY A 270 18.14 -33.66 -1.80
CA GLY A 270 17.86 -34.46 -2.98
C GLY A 270 19.02 -35.11 -3.71
N ARG A 271 20.27 -34.90 -3.31
CA ARG A 271 21.44 -35.55 -3.89
C ARG A 271 22.38 -36.02 -2.78
N GLN A 272 22.60 -37.29 -2.76
CA GLN A 272 23.64 -37.93 -1.96
C GLN A 272 24.99 -37.32 -2.41
N GLY A 273 25.61 -36.48 -1.59
CA GLY A 273 26.92 -35.88 -1.87
C GLY A 273 27.00 -34.36 -1.86
N ASP A 274 25.88 -33.59 -1.74
CA ASP A 274 25.88 -32.13 -1.78
C ASP A 274 26.25 -31.49 -0.42
N GLY A 275 26.62 -32.26 0.56
CA GLY A 275 27.10 -31.75 1.85
C GLY A 275 28.53 -31.23 1.80
N ILE A 276 28.73 -29.97 2.21
CA ILE A 276 30.06 -29.34 2.33
C ILE A 276 30.97 -30.09 3.35
N VAL A 277 30.43 -31.00 4.13
CA VAL A 277 31.09 -31.65 5.30
C VAL A 277 31.23 -33.15 5.15
N THR A 278 31.34 -33.69 3.95
CA THR A 278 31.72 -35.08 3.78
C THR A 278 33.25 -35.23 3.65
N GLN A 279 33.80 -36.34 4.05
CA GLN A 279 35.25 -36.60 3.95
C GLN A 279 35.82 -36.50 2.52
N ASN A 280 34.94 -36.42 1.51
CA ASN A 280 35.25 -36.20 0.10
C ASN A 280 34.86 -34.82 -0.41
N ALA A 281 34.51 -33.88 0.49
CA ALA A 281 34.19 -32.50 0.07
C ALA A 281 35.43 -31.81 -0.48
N SER A 282 35.25 -31.04 -1.54
CA SER A 282 36.32 -30.23 -2.16
C SER A 282 36.92 -29.19 -1.21
N HIS A 283 36.31 -28.99 -0.03
CA HIS A 283 36.69 -27.98 0.96
C HIS A 283 36.87 -28.59 2.34
N ASN A 284 38.07 -28.41 2.87
CA ASN A 284 38.31 -28.68 4.29
C ASN A 284 37.85 -27.48 5.12
N MET A 285 36.69 -27.56 5.76
CA MET A 285 36.13 -26.47 6.56
C MET A 285 36.92 -26.14 7.83
N ALA A 286 37.87 -26.98 8.24
CA ALA A 286 38.81 -26.65 9.30
C ALA A 286 39.86 -25.61 8.85
N ASP A 287 40.14 -25.55 7.56
CA ASP A 287 41.08 -24.58 7.01
C ASP A 287 40.40 -23.18 6.87
N PRO A 288 40.99 -22.13 7.47
CA PRO A 288 40.43 -20.77 7.47
C PRO A 288 40.14 -20.22 6.07
N ARG A 289 40.85 -20.61 5.02
CA ARG A 289 40.64 -20.16 3.65
C ARG A 289 39.24 -20.50 3.10
N TYR A 290 38.63 -21.58 3.56
CA TYR A 290 37.30 -22.01 3.13
C TYR A 290 36.15 -21.41 3.97
N ARG A 291 36.45 -20.62 4.99
CA ARG A 291 35.46 -19.93 5.81
C ARG A 291 34.89 -18.65 5.19
N SER A 292 35.41 -18.21 4.04
CA SER A 292 34.91 -17.07 3.25
C SER A 292 34.36 -17.54 1.91
N CYS A 293 33.22 -18.22 1.92
CA CYS A 293 32.62 -18.87 0.74
C CYS A 293 32.51 -17.94 -0.46
N THR A 294 32.10 -16.71 -0.25
CA THR A 294 31.89 -15.69 -1.30
C THR A 294 33.21 -15.09 -1.85
N THR A 295 34.37 -15.46 -1.33
CA THR A 295 35.65 -15.12 -1.93
C THR A 295 35.85 -15.87 -3.25
N CYS A 296 35.36 -17.09 -3.34
CA CYS A 296 35.41 -17.92 -4.54
C CYS A 296 34.05 -18.00 -5.24
N HIS A 297 32.96 -18.21 -4.48
CA HIS A 297 31.59 -18.25 -5.01
C HIS A 297 31.02 -16.82 -5.14
N VAL A 298 31.58 -16.03 -6.04
CA VAL A 298 31.30 -14.59 -6.16
C VAL A 298 29.94 -14.28 -6.77
N ARG A 299 29.35 -15.23 -7.49
CA ARG A 299 28.08 -15.08 -8.21
C ARG A 299 26.92 -15.81 -7.54
N ILE A 300 26.86 -15.74 -6.21
CA ILE A 300 25.91 -16.52 -5.39
C ILE A 300 24.43 -16.29 -5.74
N HIS A 301 24.07 -15.16 -6.36
CA HIS A 301 22.70 -14.88 -6.79
C HIS A 301 22.34 -15.56 -8.12
N GLY A 302 23.35 -15.98 -8.90
CA GLY A 302 23.22 -16.63 -10.18
C GLY A 302 24.42 -16.35 -11.08
N SER A 303 24.74 -17.28 -11.96
CA SER A 303 25.88 -17.19 -12.88
C SER A 303 25.50 -17.65 -14.29
N ASN A 304 26.04 -17.02 -15.30
CA ASN A 304 25.94 -17.46 -16.69
C ASN A 304 27.14 -18.31 -17.13
N ALA A 305 28.17 -18.43 -16.27
CA ALA A 305 29.43 -19.08 -16.63
C ALA A 305 29.80 -20.28 -15.76
N SER A 306 29.24 -20.41 -14.55
CA SER A 306 29.69 -21.44 -13.60
C SER A 306 28.53 -21.96 -12.76
N ALA A 307 28.32 -23.27 -12.78
CA ALA A 307 27.35 -23.97 -11.92
C ALA A 307 27.72 -23.90 -10.42
N GLN A 308 28.97 -23.60 -10.11
CA GLN A 308 29.49 -23.40 -8.75
C GLN A 308 29.52 -21.92 -8.36
N PHE A 309 29.00 -21.02 -9.18
CA PHE A 309 28.93 -19.57 -8.93
C PHE A 309 30.31 -18.88 -8.76
N LEU A 310 31.35 -19.43 -9.37
CA LEU A 310 32.72 -18.91 -9.24
C LEU A 310 32.94 -17.62 -10.03
N ARG A 311 32.20 -17.38 -11.13
CA ARG A 311 32.29 -16.17 -11.98
C ARG A 311 30.94 -15.83 -12.61
#